data_fba2fab69f80161be11c4f6236d81d8e
#
_entry.id   fba2fab69f80161be11c4f6236d81d8e
#
_cell.length_a   1.000
_cell.length_b   1.000
_cell.length_c   1.000
_cell.angle_alpha   90.00
_cell.angle_beta   90.00
_cell.angle_gamma   90.00
#
_symmetry.space_group_name_H-M   'P 1'
#
loop_
_entity.id
_entity.type
_entity.pdbx_description
1 polymer ?
#
loop_
_entity_poly.entity_id
_entity_poly.type
_entity_poly.pdbx_seq_one_letter_code
_entity_poly.pdbx_strand_id
1 'polypeptide(L)'
;MIKEDPMLRMAALFALLLCASACVSVLPSPSVAADFDGSKPLLCTVITVNECLEGEGCMAVAPEDVNLPRYLWVDVAKKIVQDKKAGDGRKSPIESVKRVDGKLILQGAEEGRPDVRDGFGWTVAIMEDSGQMVLSASGDMVAISAFGACTTY
;
A
#
# COMPACT_ATOMS: atom_id res chain seq x y z
N MET A 1 -19.63 5.91 71.34
CA MET A 1 -19.78 7.14 70.55
C MET A 1 -18.43 7.41 69.89
N ILE A 2 -18.25 6.93 68.65
CA ILE A 2 -17.00 7.07 67.91
C ILE A 2 -17.05 8.45 67.25
N LYS A 3 -16.13 9.34 67.67
CA LYS A 3 -16.05 10.68 67.13
C LYS A 3 -15.28 10.57 65.79
N GLU A 4 -16.05 10.66 64.72
CA GLU A 4 -15.43 10.61 63.36
C GLU A 4 -14.70 11.93 63.07
N ASP A 5 -13.45 11.83 62.77
CA ASP A 5 -12.58 12.97 62.49
C ASP A 5 -12.95 13.61 61.14
N PRO A 6 -13.26 14.91 61.08
CA PRO A 6 -13.63 15.60 59.84
C PRO A 6 -12.49 15.63 58.80
N MET A 7 -11.24 15.51 59.25
CA MET A 7 -10.08 15.44 58.34
C MET A 7 -10.07 14.14 57.53
N LEU A 8 -10.50 13.02 58.11
CA LEU A 8 -10.54 11.73 57.44
C LEU A 8 -11.59 11.70 56.30
N ARG A 9 -12.75 12.41 56.52
CA ARG A 9 -13.78 12.54 55.50
C ARG A 9 -13.37 13.43 54.35
N MET A 10 -12.61 14.50 54.57
CA MET A 10 -12.06 15.35 53.52
C MET A 10 -11.00 14.61 52.69
N ALA A 11 -10.13 13.82 53.30
CA ALA A 11 -9.16 13.02 52.59
C ALA A 11 -9.79 11.94 51.70
N ALA A 12 -10.87 11.29 52.16
CA ALA A 12 -11.58 10.28 51.37
C ALA A 12 -12.33 10.91 50.16
N LEU A 13 -12.86 12.11 50.30
CA LEU A 13 -13.49 12.83 49.19
C LEU A 13 -12.49 13.32 48.14
N PHE A 14 -11.30 13.74 48.57
CA PHE A 14 -10.23 14.11 47.64
C PHE A 14 -9.68 12.90 46.88
N ALA A 15 -9.55 11.73 47.52
CA ALA A 15 -9.11 10.50 46.86
C ALA A 15 -10.12 9.99 45.83
N LEU A 16 -11.43 10.13 46.10
CA LEU A 16 -12.51 9.79 45.15
C LEU A 16 -12.56 10.72 43.92
N LEU A 17 -12.27 12.00 44.09
CA LEU A 17 -12.23 12.98 43.01
C LEU A 17 -11.00 12.78 42.11
N LEU A 18 -9.86 12.35 42.65
CA LEU A 18 -8.63 12.04 41.88
C LEU A 18 -8.76 10.75 41.09
N CYS A 19 -9.49 9.73 41.54
CA CYS A 19 -9.77 8.54 40.78
C CYS A 19 -10.75 8.76 39.60
N ALA A 20 -11.68 9.71 39.73
CA ALA A 20 -12.63 10.00 38.65
C ALA A 20 -12.02 10.74 37.45
N SER A 21 -10.86 11.42 37.62
CA SER A 21 -10.19 12.14 36.55
C SER A 21 -9.22 11.26 35.73
N ALA A 22 -8.89 10.04 36.17
CA ALA A 22 -8.00 9.12 35.49
C ALA A 22 -8.70 8.25 34.40
N CYS A 23 -10.04 8.27 34.35
CA CYS A 23 -10.80 7.68 33.25
C CYS A 23 -10.96 8.65 32.06
N VAL A 24 -9.88 9.32 31.64
CA VAL A 24 -9.85 9.96 30.33
C VAL A 24 -9.86 8.83 29.31
N SER A 25 -11.03 8.55 28.81
CA SER A 25 -11.39 7.69 27.72
C SER A 25 -10.32 7.74 26.63
N VAL A 26 -9.61 6.62 26.44
CA VAL A 26 -9.00 6.31 25.18
C VAL A 26 -10.15 6.11 24.20
N LEU A 27 -10.62 7.22 23.61
CA LEU A 27 -11.53 7.15 22.47
C LEU A 27 -10.71 6.44 21.38
N PRO A 28 -11.21 5.33 20.82
CA PRO A 28 -10.57 4.77 19.64
C PRO A 28 -10.57 5.88 18.59
N SER A 29 -9.37 6.27 18.14
CA SER A 29 -9.24 7.16 17.00
C SER A 29 -10.07 6.57 15.87
N PRO A 30 -10.95 7.34 15.18
CA PRO A 30 -11.63 6.83 14.01
C PRO A 30 -10.54 6.32 13.07
N SER A 31 -10.54 5.03 12.79
CA SER A 31 -9.72 4.48 11.72
C SER A 31 -10.24 5.13 10.44
N VAL A 32 -9.49 6.07 9.89
CA VAL A 32 -9.75 6.55 8.54
C VAL A 32 -9.73 5.31 7.68
N ALA A 33 -10.86 5.01 7.04
CA ALA A 33 -10.92 3.90 6.10
C ALA A 33 -9.85 4.16 5.04
N ALA A 34 -8.92 3.23 4.87
CA ALA A 34 -7.86 3.37 3.90
C ALA A 34 -8.47 3.37 2.50
N ASP A 35 -8.38 4.48 1.78
CA ASP A 35 -9.00 4.63 0.46
C ASP A 35 -8.33 3.73 -0.60
N PHE A 36 -7.09 3.27 -0.33
CA PHE A 36 -6.27 2.50 -1.28
C PHE A 36 -6.01 1.07 -0.82
N ASP A 37 -6.94 0.50 -0.07
CA ASP A 37 -6.84 -0.86 0.48
C ASP A 37 -7.15 -1.97 -0.54
N GLY A 38 -7.48 -1.62 -1.77
CA GLY A 38 -7.86 -2.56 -2.82
C GLY A 38 -9.31 -3.05 -2.76
N SER A 39 -10.16 -2.49 -1.87
CA SER A 39 -11.60 -2.75 -1.85
C SER A 39 -12.32 -2.17 -3.07
N LYS A 40 -11.75 -1.12 -3.66
CA LYS A 40 -12.18 -0.50 -4.91
C LYS A 40 -11.09 -0.66 -5.97
N PRO A 41 -11.46 -0.68 -7.26
CA PRO A 41 -10.47 -0.62 -8.32
C PRO A 41 -9.64 0.66 -8.26
N LEU A 42 -8.36 0.55 -8.61
CA LEU A 42 -7.40 1.65 -8.57
C LEU A 42 -6.87 1.95 -9.98
N LEU A 43 -6.72 3.23 -10.28
CA LEU A 43 -5.94 3.70 -11.42
C LEU A 43 -4.62 4.26 -10.89
N CYS A 44 -3.51 3.62 -11.23
CA CYS A 44 -2.19 4.03 -10.83
C CYS A 44 -1.44 4.65 -12.01
N THR A 45 -0.75 5.76 -11.77
CA THR A 45 0.08 6.43 -12.77
C THR A 45 1.55 6.23 -12.42
N VAL A 46 2.34 5.73 -13.36
CA VAL A 46 3.80 5.65 -13.25
C VAL A 46 4.38 7.02 -13.57
N ILE A 47 5.20 7.56 -12.66
CA ILE A 47 5.76 8.92 -12.74
C ILE A 47 7.25 8.87 -13.10
N THR A 48 8.02 8.06 -12.36
CA THR A 48 9.46 7.88 -12.60
C THR A 48 9.82 6.42 -12.67
N VAL A 49 10.78 6.07 -13.52
CA VAL A 49 11.28 4.72 -13.69
C VAL A 49 12.80 4.73 -13.67
N ASN A 50 13.39 3.77 -12.99
CA ASN A 50 14.80 3.46 -13.05
C ASN A 50 14.96 2.02 -13.53
N GLU A 51 15.80 1.83 -14.52
CA GLU A 51 16.27 0.54 -15.01
C GLU A 51 17.68 0.29 -14.49
N CYS A 52 17.92 -0.92 -13.97
CA CYS A 52 19.22 -1.34 -13.48
C CYS A 52 19.66 -2.57 -14.26
N LEU A 53 20.81 -2.48 -14.94
CA LEU A 53 21.43 -3.56 -15.69
C LEU A 53 22.67 -4.06 -14.96
N GLU A 54 22.90 -5.37 -15.02
CA GLU A 54 24.11 -5.94 -14.42
C GLU A 54 25.38 -5.36 -15.06
N GLY A 55 26.27 -4.85 -14.20
CA GLY A 55 27.54 -4.26 -14.63
C GLY A 55 27.46 -2.82 -15.15
N GLU A 56 26.27 -2.29 -15.44
CA GLU A 56 26.09 -0.93 -15.97
C GLU A 56 25.53 0.05 -14.92
N GLY A 57 24.91 -0.49 -13.84
CA GLY A 57 24.27 0.31 -12.79
C GLY A 57 22.83 0.66 -13.12
N CYS A 58 22.31 1.70 -12.46
CA CYS A 58 20.91 2.14 -12.60
C CYS A 58 20.84 3.51 -13.27
N MET A 59 19.90 3.67 -14.17
CA MET A 59 19.61 4.94 -14.85
C MET A 59 18.11 5.23 -14.90
N ALA A 60 17.77 6.52 -14.94
CA ALA A 60 16.39 6.94 -15.15
C ALA A 60 16.03 6.78 -16.63
N VAL A 61 14.88 6.18 -16.89
CA VAL A 61 14.36 5.91 -18.24
C VAL A 61 12.89 6.32 -18.35
N ALA A 62 12.38 6.45 -19.56
CA ALA A 62 10.94 6.60 -19.74
C ALA A 62 10.22 5.24 -19.53
N PRO A 63 8.99 5.22 -19.01
CA PRO A 63 8.23 3.97 -18.85
C PRO A 63 8.15 3.16 -20.16
N GLU A 64 8.01 3.85 -21.27
CA GLU A 64 7.89 3.27 -22.61
C GLU A 64 9.16 2.52 -23.05
N ASP A 65 10.34 2.96 -22.61
CA ASP A 65 11.63 2.35 -22.97
C ASP A 65 11.78 0.93 -22.37
N VAL A 66 11.15 0.71 -21.20
CA VAL A 66 11.11 -0.60 -20.54
C VAL A 66 9.76 -1.32 -20.71
N ASN A 67 8.97 -0.90 -21.69
CA ASN A 67 7.66 -1.48 -21.98
C ASN A 67 6.71 -1.50 -20.76
N LEU A 68 6.87 -0.55 -19.83
CA LEU A 68 5.99 -0.38 -18.68
C LEU A 68 4.86 0.59 -19.04
N PRO A 69 3.59 0.19 -18.90
CA PRO A 69 2.48 1.10 -19.16
C PRO A 69 2.51 2.29 -18.19
N ARG A 70 2.27 3.50 -18.72
CA ARG A 70 2.17 4.70 -17.90
C ARG A 70 0.98 4.67 -16.94
N TYR A 71 -0.08 3.96 -17.31
CA TYR A 71 -1.27 3.78 -16.50
C TYR A 71 -1.52 2.31 -16.24
N LEU A 72 -1.79 1.97 -14.98
CA LEU A 72 -2.10 0.62 -14.53
C LEU A 72 -3.48 0.62 -13.89
N TRP A 73 -4.41 -0.13 -14.45
CA TRP A 73 -5.71 -0.41 -13.84
C TRP A 73 -5.58 -1.65 -12.98
N VAL A 74 -5.74 -1.49 -11.66
CA VAL A 74 -5.61 -2.54 -10.65
C VAL A 74 -6.99 -2.89 -10.13
N ASP A 75 -7.42 -4.13 -10.33
CA ASP A 75 -8.65 -4.68 -9.77
C ASP A 75 -8.28 -5.89 -8.88
N VAL A 76 -8.18 -5.64 -7.58
CA VAL A 76 -7.78 -6.66 -6.60
C VAL A 76 -8.84 -7.76 -6.48
N ALA A 77 -10.12 -7.41 -6.60
CA ALA A 77 -11.21 -8.39 -6.53
C ALA A 77 -11.18 -9.35 -7.71
N LYS A 78 -10.82 -8.88 -8.90
CA LYS A 78 -10.65 -9.70 -10.10
C LYS A 78 -9.24 -10.30 -10.21
N LYS A 79 -8.33 -9.95 -9.30
CA LYS A 79 -6.93 -10.38 -9.32
C LYS A 79 -6.23 -10.05 -10.63
N ILE A 80 -6.33 -8.82 -11.10
CA ILE A 80 -5.75 -8.41 -12.37
C ILE A 80 -5.16 -6.99 -12.31
N VAL A 81 -4.01 -6.82 -12.96
CA VAL A 81 -3.47 -5.52 -13.37
C VAL A 81 -3.52 -5.46 -14.89
N GLN A 82 -3.93 -4.33 -15.45
CA GLN A 82 -4.04 -4.17 -16.90
C GLN A 82 -3.63 -2.77 -17.36
N ASP A 83 -3.20 -2.64 -18.61
CA ASP A 83 -2.76 -1.37 -19.20
C ASP A 83 -3.92 -0.54 -19.78
N LYS A 84 -5.13 -1.10 -19.87
CA LYS A 84 -6.36 -0.43 -20.34
C LYS A 84 -7.53 -0.79 -19.44
N LYS A 85 -8.44 0.15 -19.25
CA LYS A 85 -9.64 -0.03 -18.44
C LYS A 85 -10.56 -1.15 -18.99
N ALA A 86 -10.60 -1.29 -20.31
CA ALA A 86 -11.41 -2.30 -21.01
C ALA A 86 -10.80 -2.63 -22.37
N GLY A 87 -11.10 -3.82 -22.90
CA GLY A 87 -10.67 -4.29 -24.21
C GLY A 87 -9.43 -5.19 -24.16
N ASP A 88 -8.71 -5.24 -25.30
CA ASP A 88 -7.60 -6.18 -25.53
C ASP A 88 -6.24 -5.64 -25.04
N GLY A 89 -6.24 -4.94 -23.91
CA GLY A 89 -4.99 -4.52 -23.26
C GLY A 89 -4.23 -5.70 -22.65
N ARG A 90 -2.92 -5.50 -22.42
CA ARG A 90 -2.09 -6.45 -21.67
C ARG A 90 -2.66 -6.62 -20.26
N LYS A 91 -2.73 -7.86 -19.82
CA LYS A 91 -3.25 -8.24 -18.51
C LYS A 91 -2.22 -9.08 -17.78
N SER A 92 -1.96 -8.72 -16.54
CA SER A 92 -1.09 -9.45 -15.64
C SER A 92 -1.87 -9.95 -14.44
N PRO A 93 -1.84 -11.25 -14.13
CA PRO A 93 -2.54 -11.79 -12.96
C PRO A 93 -1.89 -11.36 -11.66
N ILE A 94 -2.71 -11.05 -10.65
CA ILE A 94 -2.27 -10.87 -9.28
C ILE A 94 -2.31 -12.24 -8.59
N GLU A 95 -1.14 -12.79 -8.30
CA GLU A 95 -0.99 -14.08 -7.66
C GLU A 95 -1.08 -13.99 -6.14
N SER A 96 -0.55 -12.92 -5.57
CA SER A 96 -0.51 -12.68 -4.13
C SER A 96 -1.00 -11.28 -3.78
N VAL A 97 -1.83 -11.20 -2.74
CA VAL A 97 -2.31 -9.95 -2.14
C VAL A 97 -2.04 -10.00 -0.64
N LYS A 98 -1.31 -9.03 -0.12
CA LYS A 98 -1.04 -8.91 1.33
C LYS A 98 -1.19 -7.47 1.78
N ARG A 99 -1.61 -7.29 3.03
CA ARG A 99 -1.56 -6.01 3.72
C ARG A 99 -0.54 -6.09 4.84
N VAL A 100 0.41 -5.19 4.82
CA VAL A 100 1.49 -5.15 5.80
C VAL A 100 1.79 -3.71 6.16
N ASP A 101 1.58 -3.34 7.41
CA ASP A 101 1.95 -2.04 7.94
C ASP A 101 1.43 -0.86 7.09
N GLY A 102 0.10 -0.86 6.82
CA GLY A 102 -0.56 0.18 6.03
C GLY A 102 -0.22 0.20 4.54
N LYS A 103 0.25 -0.93 4.02
CA LYS A 103 0.59 -1.09 2.60
C LYS A 103 -0.19 -2.25 2.00
N LEU A 104 -0.84 -2.01 0.87
CA LEU A 104 -1.37 -3.04 -0.01
C LEU A 104 -0.22 -3.53 -0.90
N ILE A 105 0.18 -4.80 -0.74
CA ILE A 105 1.25 -5.43 -1.51
C ILE A 105 0.63 -6.44 -2.46
N LEU A 106 0.89 -6.23 -3.75
CA LEU A 106 0.45 -7.08 -4.85
C LEU A 106 1.68 -7.70 -5.52
N GLN A 107 1.60 -8.97 -5.88
CA GLN A 107 2.68 -9.66 -6.59
C GLN A 107 2.09 -10.50 -7.72
N GLY A 108 2.86 -10.64 -8.78
CA GLY A 108 2.53 -11.47 -9.91
C GLY A 108 3.71 -11.70 -10.82
N ALA A 109 3.46 -12.40 -11.91
CA ALA A 109 4.43 -12.65 -12.95
C ALA A 109 3.79 -12.54 -14.34
N GLU A 110 4.59 -12.23 -15.33
CA GLU A 110 4.22 -12.30 -16.76
C GLU A 110 5.09 -13.35 -17.45
N GLU A 111 4.41 -14.23 -18.18
CA GLU A 111 5.08 -15.22 -19.01
C GLU A 111 5.61 -14.55 -20.26
N GLY A 112 6.50 -14.01 -20.56
CA GLY A 112 6.99 -13.40 -21.79
C GLY A 112 6.31 -13.84 -23.10
N ARG A 113 6.87 -13.46 -24.21
CA ARG A 113 6.36 -13.87 -25.54
C ARG A 113 6.68 -15.33 -25.83
N PRO A 114 5.84 -16.03 -26.63
CA PRO A 114 6.16 -17.37 -27.06
C PRO A 114 7.58 -17.45 -27.66
N ASP A 115 8.33 -18.46 -27.27
CA ASP A 115 9.68 -18.75 -27.73
C ASP A 115 10.75 -17.69 -27.38
N VAL A 116 10.42 -16.72 -26.51
CA VAL A 116 11.34 -15.70 -25.98
C VAL A 116 11.35 -15.75 -24.47
N ARG A 117 12.56 -15.74 -23.88
CA ARG A 117 12.72 -15.72 -22.42
C ARG A 117 12.73 -14.29 -21.91
N ASP A 118 11.61 -13.60 -22.03
CA ASP A 118 11.40 -12.21 -21.58
C ASP A 118 10.31 -12.09 -20.52
N GLY A 119 10.01 -13.18 -19.82
CA GLY A 119 9.12 -13.18 -18.66
C GLY A 119 9.74 -12.47 -17.45
N PHE A 120 8.92 -11.92 -16.58
CA PHE A 120 9.38 -11.24 -15.36
C PHE A 120 8.41 -11.36 -14.20
N GLY A 121 8.97 -11.31 -12.99
CA GLY A 121 8.19 -11.18 -11.76
C GLY A 121 8.08 -9.72 -11.34
N TRP A 122 6.95 -9.34 -10.71
CA TRP A 122 6.74 -7.99 -10.26
C TRP A 122 6.08 -7.92 -8.87
N THR A 123 6.35 -6.81 -8.18
CA THR A 123 5.71 -6.45 -6.91
C THR A 123 5.28 -4.98 -6.96
N VAL A 124 4.08 -4.71 -6.52
CA VAL A 124 3.57 -3.34 -6.32
C VAL A 124 3.22 -3.16 -4.85
N ALA A 125 3.75 -2.11 -4.22
CA ALA A 125 3.38 -1.68 -2.89
C ALA A 125 2.65 -0.33 -3.00
N ILE A 126 1.42 -0.26 -2.48
CA ILE A 126 0.59 0.95 -2.47
C ILE A 126 0.36 1.33 -1.01
N MET A 127 0.66 2.58 -0.65
CA MET A 127 0.34 3.13 0.67
C MET A 127 -1.16 3.29 0.79
N GLU A 128 -1.77 2.64 1.78
CA GLU A 128 -3.24 2.61 1.93
C GLU A 128 -3.85 3.98 2.30
N ASP A 129 -3.05 4.88 2.87
CA ASP A 129 -3.46 6.22 3.30
C ASP A 129 -3.31 7.31 2.22
N SER A 130 -2.31 7.18 1.35
CA SER A 130 -1.92 8.23 0.39
C SER A 130 -2.01 7.82 -1.07
N GLY A 131 -2.13 6.52 -1.35
CA GLY A 131 -2.10 5.99 -2.71
C GLY A 131 -0.74 6.05 -3.38
N GLN A 132 0.32 6.49 -2.68
CA GLN A 132 1.68 6.44 -3.23
C GLN A 132 2.06 5.00 -3.55
N MET A 133 2.72 4.81 -4.70
CA MET A 133 3.01 3.50 -5.23
C MET A 133 4.50 3.33 -5.53
N VAL A 134 5.03 2.18 -5.18
CA VAL A 134 6.32 1.67 -5.66
C VAL A 134 6.08 0.35 -6.37
N LEU A 135 6.58 0.24 -7.60
CA LEU A 135 6.61 -0.99 -8.38
C LEU A 135 8.06 -1.45 -8.53
N SER A 136 8.30 -2.72 -8.34
CA SER A 136 9.56 -3.37 -8.72
C SER A 136 9.27 -4.56 -9.63
N ALA A 137 10.10 -4.73 -10.65
CA ALA A 137 10.04 -5.88 -11.54
C ALA A 137 11.46 -6.38 -11.82
N SER A 138 11.60 -7.67 -12.05
CA SER A 138 12.88 -8.28 -12.39
C SER A 138 12.71 -9.42 -13.38
N GLY A 139 13.62 -9.48 -14.31
CA GLY A 139 13.71 -10.50 -15.34
C GLY A 139 15.18 -10.80 -15.67
N ASP A 140 15.46 -11.24 -16.87
CA ASP A 140 16.81 -11.65 -17.31
C ASP A 140 17.86 -10.53 -17.15
N MET A 141 18.56 -10.52 -16.00
CA MET A 141 19.67 -9.61 -15.65
C MET A 141 19.28 -8.13 -15.58
N VAL A 142 17.99 -7.82 -15.56
CA VAL A 142 17.44 -6.48 -15.43
C VAL A 142 16.53 -6.37 -14.20
N ALA A 143 16.65 -5.25 -13.50
CA ALA A 143 15.70 -4.86 -12.46
C ALA A 143 15.13 -3.47 -12.77
N ILE A 144 13.83 -3.32 -12.59
CA ILE A 144 13.11 -2.07 -12.79
C ILE A 144 12.51 -1.64 -11.44
N SER A 145 12.68 -0.37 -11.11
CA SER A 145 11.94 0.26 -10.02
C SER A 145 11.18 1.47 -10.55
N ALA A 146 9.89 1.55 -10.25
CA ALA A 146 9.05 2.66 -10.67
C ALA A 146 8.31 3.25 -9.48
N PHE A 147 8.11 4.56 -9.49
CA PHE A 147 7.38 5.31 -8.48
C PHE A 147 6.19 5.99 -9.12
N GLY A 148 5.10 6.06 -8.37
CA GLY A 148 3.87 6.61 -8.88
C GLY A 148 2.84 6.85 -7.79
N ALA A 149 1.61 7.08 -8.21
CA ALA A 149 0.48 7.25 -7.31
C ALA A 149 -0.79 6.67 -7.93
N CYS A 150 -1.69 6.24 -7.06
CA CYS A 150 -2.97 5.64 -7.41
C CYS A 150 -4.13 6.55 -6.99
N THR A 151 -5.25 6.43 -7.70
CA THR A 151 -6.54 6.98 -7.32
C THR A 151 -7.62 5.91 -7.44
N THR A 152 -8.67 6.01 -6.65
CA THR A 152 -9.88 5.18 -6.83
C THR A 152 -10.73 5.69 -7.99
N TYR A 153 -11.46 4.83 -8.70
CA TYR A 153 -12.31 5.23 -9.83
C TYR A 153 -13.59 4.41 -9.94
#